data_696536aa6d0bc21a28ffe401c336728f
#
_entry.id   696536aa6d0bc21a28ffe401c336728f
#
_cell.length_a   1.000
_cell.length_b   1.000
_cell.length_c   1.000
_cell.angle_alpha   90.00
_cell.angle_beta   90.00
_cell.angle_gamma   90.00
#
_symmetry.space_group_name_H-M   'P 1'
#
loop_
_entity.id
_entity.type
_entity.pdbx_description
1 polymer ?
#
loop_
_entity_poly.entity_id
_entity_poly.type
_entity_poly.pdbx_seq_one_letter_code
_entity_poly.pdbx_strand_id
1 'polypeptide(L)'
;MELSISGTTVLSSVSTFSNIDYMAPQSKTLYAFAPASVGNFGPFYDVAGFCLKHLGDIVEARPNGSINDVRLVKITGPYADELDATGISLEENNVQKVANWIWWRYSTNSSQGIDLILHKYLPLKSGLGSSSASCVAAAKCMLLAFDLDNSLSDEARVDAAMQGELRNNEFEHLDNILPSLFGGVWSIGEENFHRIRSQDFTVVAFLDETDRRSTHIQRMLVKDHLKQLIDSKNTDNAIEKLLGYHRFISHSSMLLIKALNEGDIKTVGELVSAEHGNLLFEARQKSIPRLGLIKQTIMENGAYGCAISGSGPAIFAITDGKDAAKSLRDNIVKKFSERNLKWLISSLNESGSEAIQNIDNWFQQNCENHNFW
;
A
#
# COMPACT_ATOMS: atom_id res chain seq x y z
N MET A 1 -38.37 5.12 -6.86
CA MET A 1 -38.07 4.27 -5.69
C MET A 1 -36.62 4.47 -5.40
N GLU A 2 -36.30 5.53 -4.62
CA GLU A 2 -34.93 5.90 -4.25
C GLU A 2 -34.46 4.93 -3.17
N LEU A 3 -33.48 4.11 -3.48
CA LEU A 3 -32.74 3.35 -2.49
C LEU A 3 -31.67 4.29 -1.89
N SER A 4 -32.04 4.94 -0.80
CA SER A 4 -31.09 5.62 0.08
C SER A 4 -30.34 4.54 0.85
N ILE A 5 -29.12 4.25 0.44
CA ILE A 5 -28.16 3.51 1.26
C ILE A 5 -27.51 4.53 2.20
N SER A 6 -28.20 4.80 3.31
CA SER A 6 -27.63 5.46 4.47
C SER A 6 -27.03 4.38 5.37
N GLY A 7 -25.73 4.16 5.28
CA GLY A 7 -25.02 3.20 6.08
C GLY A 7 -23.57 3.62 6.28
N THR A 8 -23.37 4.88 6.70
CA THR A 8 -22.07 5.30 7.26
C THR A 8 -22.07 4.94 8.74
N THR A 9 -21.83 3.67 9.04
CA THR A 9 -21.39 3.33 10.39
C THR A 9 -19.91 3.65 10.44
N VAL A 10 -19.61 4.91 10.71
CA VAL A 10 -18.32 5.33 11.26
C VAL A 10 -18.04 4.34 12.39
N LEU A 11 -16.84 3.79 12.45
CA LEU A 11 -16.30 3.09 13.61
C LEU A 11 -16.39 4.03 14.83
N SER A 12 -17.57 4.19 15.38
CA SER A 12 -17.87 5.00 16.56
C SER A 12 -17.74 4.15 17.83
N SER A 13 -16.76 3.27 17.89
CA SER A 13 -16.16 2.94 19.16
C SER A 13 -15.08 3.98 19.43
N VAL A 14 -15.50 5.19 19.78
CA VAL A 14 -14.70 6.05 20.66
C VAL A 14 -14.59 5.26 21.96
N SER A 15 -13.65 4.30 21.99
CA SER A 15 -13.17 3.76 23.25
C SER A 15 -12.80 4.98 24.06
N THR A 16 -13.49 5.19 25.16
CA THR A 16 -13.21 6.21 26.16
C THR A 16 -11.75 6.05 26.56
N PHE A 17 -10.87 6.83 25.94
CA PHE A 17 -9.47 6.97 26.31
C PHE A 17 -9.41 7.74 27.62
N SER A 18 -9.88 7.11 28.72
CA SER A 18 -9.64 7.58 30.07
C SER A 18 -8.24 7.12 30.44
N ASN A 19 -7.33 8.08 30.59
CA ASN A 19 -5.98 8.00 31.16
C ASN A 19 -4.81 7.75 30.16
N ILE A 20 -4.77 8.43 29.01
CA ILE A 20 -3.47 8.68 28.38
C ILE A 20 -2.99 10.03 28.92
N ASP A 21 -1.96 10.00 29.77
CA ASP A 21 -1.29 11.20 30.22
C ASP A 21 -0.67 11.89 29.01
N TYR A 22 -0.96 13.16 28.83
CA TYR A 22 -0.33 13.98 27.80
C TYR A 22 1.19 13.95 27.99
N MET A 23 1.95 13.70 26.92
CA MET A 23 3.39 13.48 26.96
C MET A 23 4.16 14.58 26.24
N ALA A 24 5.35 14.91 26.73
CA ALA A 24 6.32 15.67 25.95
C ALA A 24 7.04 14.72 24.99
N PRO A 25 7.32 15.16 23.73
CA PRO A 25 8.05 14.32 22.79
C PRO A 25 9.48 14.06 23.24
N GLN A 26 10.06 12.95 22.79
CA GLN A 26 11.46 12.60 23.08
C GLN A 26 12.44 13.63 22.53
N SER A 27 13.54 13.85 23.25
CA SER A 27 14.57 14.84 22.89
C SER A 27 15.65 14.34 21.93
N LYS A 28 15.45 13.21 21.26
CA LYS A 28 16.36 12.60 20.29
C LYS A 28 15.76 12.51 18.90
N THR A 29 16.62 12.52 17.88
CA THR A 29 16.19 12.22 16.50
C THR A 29 15.77 10.77 16.39
N LEU A 30 14.62 10.52 15.74
CA LEU A 30 14.04 9.22 15.52
C LEU A 30 13.80 8.99 14.02
N TYR A 31 13.85 7.74 13.61
CA TYR A 31 13.59 7.33 12.23
C TYR A 31 12.63 6.15 12.23
N ALA A 32 11.65 6.20 11.34
CA ALA A 32 10.74 5.08 11.11
C ALA A 32 10.65 4.76 9.62
N PHE A 33 10.81 3.50 9.29
CA PHE A 33 10.59 2.94 7.96
C PHE A 33 9.19 2.34 7.86
N ALA A 34 8.56 2.49 6.71
CA ALA A 34 7.34 1.77 6.36
C ALA A 34 7.44 1.17 4.95
N PRO A 35 7.16 -0.13 4.80
CA PRO A 35 7.36 -0.85 3.56
C PRO A 35 6.33 -0.52 2.49
N ALA A 36 6.73 -0.70 1.22
CA ALA A 36 5.83 -0.79 0.08
C ALA A 36 4.82 -1.92 0.26
N SER A 37 3.64 -1.77 -0.34
CA SER A 37 2.57 -2.76 -0.27
C SER A 37 1.94 -3.03 -1.62
N VAL A 38 1.39 -4.23 -1.75
CA VAL A 38 0.56 -4.68 -2.87
C VAL A 38 -0.88 -4.73 -2.38
N GLY A 39 -1.68 -3.77 -2.78
CA GLY A 39 -3.13 -3.80 -2.58
C GLY A 39 -3.84 -4.57 -3.70
N ASN A 40 -5.11 -4.86 -3.55
CA ASN A 40 -5.88 -5.65 -4.52
C ASN A 40 -5.27 -7.04 -4.77
N PHE A 41 -4.92 -7.76 -3.72
CA PHE A 41 -4.23 -9.04 -3.81
C PHE A 41 -5.12 -10.13 -4.42
N GLY A 42 -4.86 -10.51 -5.66
CA GLY A 42 -5.61 -11.52 -6.39
C GLY A 42 -7.08 -11.12 -6.65
N PRO A 43 -8.05 -11.96 -6.25
CA PRO A 43 -9.48 -11.67 -6.43
C PRO A 43 -10.02 -10.61 -5.46
N PHE A 44 -9.22 -10.16 -4.51
CA PHE A 44 -9.63 -9.24 -3.44
C PHE A 44 -9.47 -7.76 -3.86
N TYR A 45 -10.48 -7.19 -4.47
CA TYR A 45 -10.50 -5.76 -4.80
C TYR A 45 -10.80 -4.91 -3.57
N ASP A 46 -9.88 -3.99 -3.22
CA ASP A 46 -9.92 -3.12 -2.04
C ASP A 46 -10.14 -3.88 -0.70
N VAL A 47 -9.94 -5.22 -0.67
CA VAL A 47 -10.25 -6.09 0.47
C VAL A 47 -9.03 -6.79 1.03
N ALA A 48 -7.97 -6.97 0.27
CA ALA A 48 -6.75 -7.57 0.80
C ALA A 48 -5.48 -7.05 0.14
N GLY A 49 -4.41 -7.09 0.94
CA GLY A 49 -3.07 -6.71 0.51
C GLY A 49 -1.99 -7.36 1.36
N PHE A 50 -0.76 -7.19 0.90
CA PHE A 50 0.44 -7.64 1.61
C PHE A 50 1.58 -6.64 1.43
N CYS A 51 2.60 -6.66 2.30
CA CYS A 51 3.74 -5.78 2.17
C CYS A 51 5.03 -6.48 1.74
N LEU A 52 5.91 -5.68 1.14
CA LEU A 52 7.16 -6.10 0.53
C LEU A 52 8.35 -5.69 1.41
N LYS A 53 9.44 -6.45 1.37
CA LYS A 53 10.73 -6.08 1.97
C LYS A 53 11.51 -5.14 1.05
N HIS A 54 12.49 -4.48 1.61
CA HIS A 54 13.59 -3.77 0.94
C HIS A 54 13.22 -2.45 0.24
N LEU A 55 11.97 -2.09 0.13
CA LEU A 55 11.52 -0.85 -0.48
C LEU A 55 10.41 -0.22 0.35
N GLY A 56 10.48 1.09 0.61
CA GLY A 56 9.50 1.82 1.41
C GLY A 56 9.93 3.27 1.62
N ASP A 57 9.14 4.02 2.38
CA ASP A 57 9.47 5.39 2.75
C ASP A 57 9.99 5.47 4.19
N ILE A 58 10.74 6.52 4.50
CA ILE A 58 11.24 6.79 5.85
C ILE A 58 10.79 8.18 6.29
N VAL A 59 10.37 8.30 7.55
CA VAL A 59 10.14 9.59 8.21
C VAL A 59 11.15 9.74 9.33
N GLU A 60 11.77 10.91 9.37
CA GLU A 60 12.69 11.35 10.41
C GLU A 60 11.98 12.41 11.25
N ALA A 61 12.03 12.27 12.58
CA ALA A 61 11.52 13.23 13.54
C ALA A 61 12.70 13.84 14.31
N ARG A 62 12.84 15.16 14.23
CA ARG A 62 13.86 15.95 14.93
C ARG A 62 13.21 16.79 16.01
N PRO A 63 13.71 16.75 17.26
CA PRO A 63 13.26 17.69 18.29
C PRO A 63 13.50 19.13 17.84
N ASN A 64 12.52 19.98 18.04
CA ASN A 64 12.60 21.40 17.78
C ASN A 64 12.32 22.19 19.08
N GLY A 65 13.33 22.76 19.67
CA GLY A 65 13.24 23.47 20.96
C GLY A 65 12.59 24.84 20.90
N SER A 66 12.18 25.31 19.72
CA SER A 66 11.74 26.70 19.51
C SER A 66 10.24 26.88 19.40
N ILE A 67 9.47 25.81 19.12
CA ILE A 67 8.07 25.91 18.73
C ILE A 67 7.33 24.69 19.31
N ASN A 68 6.27 24.95 20.07
CA ASN A 68 5.34 23.91 20.52
C ASN A 68 4.39 23.53 19.36
N ASP A 69 4.91 22.84 18.37
CA ASP A 69 4.20 22.45 17.14
C ASP A 69 4.90 21.30 16.43
N VAL A 70 4.21 20.64 15.50
CA VAL A 70 4.78 19.63 14.60
C VAL A 70 4.70 20.09 13.15
N ARG A 71 5.82 20.00 12.43
CA ARG A 71 5.89 20.46 11.05
C ARG A 71 6.68 19.53 10.17
N LEU A 72 6.13 19.22 8.98
CA LEU A 72 6.91 18.67 7.88
C LEU A 72 7.72 19.81 7.26
N VAL A 73 9.03 19.80 7.47
CA VAL A 73 9.90 20.90 7.02
C VAL A 73 10.63 20.61 5.70
N LYS A 74 10.73 19.34 5.31
CA LYS A 74 11.45 18.93 4.11
C LYS A 74 11.00 17.58 3.58
N ILE A 75 11.07 17.44 2.25
CA ILE A 75 10.98 16.16 1.55
C ILE A 75 12.30 15.93 0.82
N THR A 76 12.83 14.71 0.89
CA THR A 76 14.10 14.30 0.26
C THR A 76 13.94 12.93 -0.38
N GLY A 77 14.99 12.44 -1.03
CA GLY A 77 14.99 11.13 -1.67
C GLY A 77 14.72 11.20 -3.17
N PRO A 78 14.86 10.06 -3.88
CA PRO A 78 14.82 10.02 -5.35
C PRO A 78 13.50 10.50 -5.96
N TYR A 79 12.39 10.46 -5.21
CA TYR A 79 11.07 10.85 -5.68
C TYR A 79 10.51 12.13 -5.00
N ALA A 80 11.39 12.92 -4.37
CA ALA A 80 11.01 14.20 -3.76
C ALA A 80 10.48 15.18 -4.81
N ASP A 81 11.18 15.34 -5.93
CA ASP A 81 10.81 16.24 -7.02
C ASP A 81 9.45 15.89 -7.64
N GLU A 82 9.08 14.60 -7.65
CA GLU A 82 7.76 14.19 -8.12
C GLU A 82 6.65 14.70 -7.20
N LEU A 83 6.91 14.72 -5.89
CA LEU A 83 5.96 15.24 -4.92
C LEU A 83 5.84 16.76 -5.04
N ASP A 84 6.95 17.46 -5.17
CA ASP A 84 6.99 18.90 -5.40
C ASP A 84 6.24 19.29 -6.68
N ALA A 85 6.38 18.51 -7.74
CA ALA A 85 5.67 18.71 -9.01
C ALA A 85 4.14 18.54 -8.91
N THR A 86 3.61 17.98 -7.80
CA THR A 86 2.15 17.94 -7.56
C THR A 86 1.57 19.28 -7.16
N GLY A 87 2.40 20.21 -6.69
CA GLY A 87 1.98 21.50 -6.14
C GLY A 87 1.31 21.43 -4.76
N ILE A 88 1.31 20.24 -4.12
CA ILE A 88 0.79 20.09 -2.75
C ILE A 88 1.78 20.72 -1.78
N SER A 89 1.33 21.66 -0.95
CA SER A 89 2.17 22.29 0.06
C SER A 89 2.59 21.29 1.15
N LEU A 90 3.63 21.60 1.91
CA LEU A 90 4.07 20.75 3.03
C LEU A 90 2.96 20.61 4.09
N GLU A 91 2.17 21.68 4.32
CA GLU A 91 1.04 21.70 5.26
C GLU A 91 -0.11 20.77 4.82
N GLU A 92 -0.33 20.64 3.51
CA GLU A 92 -1.38 19.79 2.94
C GLU A 92 -0.92 18.36 2.71
N ASN A 93 0.38 18.07 2.92
CA ASN A 93 0.95 16.75 2.73
C ASN A 93 0.33 15.73 3.70
N ASN A 94 0.15 14.50 3.23
CA ASN A 94 -0.43 13.42 4.02
C ASN A 94 0.37 13.13 5.30
N VAL A 95 1.70 13.22 5.26
CA VAL A 95 2.58 13.08 6.44
C VAL A 95 2.26 14.15 7.48
N GLN A 96 2.06 15.41 7.06
CA GLN A 96 1.69 16.50 7.97
C GLN A 96 0.32 16.29 8.60
N LYS A 97 -0.65 15.78 7.85
CA LYS A 97 -2.00 15.47 8.40
C LYS A 97 -1.93 14.40 9.49
N VAL A 98 -1.20 13.32 9.24
CA VAL A 98 -0.95 12.27 10.25
C VAL A 98 -0.28 12.86 11.49
N ALA A 99 0.77 13.66 11.30
CA ALA A 99 1.51 14.27 12.40
C ALA A 99 0.64 15.21 13.22
N ASN A 100 -0.15 16.08 12.59
CA ASN A 100 -1.08 16.98 13.25
C ASN A 100 -2.09 16.22 14.11
N TRP A 101 -2.67 15.15 13.58
CA TRP A 101 -3.66 14.38 14.32
C TRP A 101 -3.07 13.75 15.59
N ILE A 102 -1.86 13.14 15.50
CA ILE A 102 -1.16 12.56 16.65
C ILE A 102 -0.76 13.67 17.63
N TRP A 103 -0.22 14.78 17.13
CA TRP A 103 0.19 15.92 17.94
C TRP A 103 -0.96 16.46 18.78
N TRP A 104 -2.10 16.80 18.18
CA TRP A 104 -3.24 17.36 18.90
C TRP A 104 -3.88 16.40 19.90
N ARG A 105 -3.67 15.12 19.70
CA ARG A 105 -4.25 14.09 20.56
C ARG A 105 -3.39 13.77 21.77
N TYR A 106 -2.07 13.84 21.65
CA TYR A 106 -1.15 13.33 22.66
C TYR A 106 -0.16 14.34 23.20
N SER A 107 0.09 15.50 22.56
CA SER A 107 1.05 16.48 23.06
C SER A 107 0.54 17.27 24.26
N THR A 108 1.46 17.56 25.18
CA THR A 108 1.26 18.58 26.22
C THR A 108 1.60 19.97 25.70
N ASN A 109 1.24 21.02 26.45
CA ASN A 109 1.79 22.39 26.26
C ASN A 109 3.29 22.40 26.61
N SER A 110 4.11 21.61 25.93
CA SER A 110 5.56 21.61 26.11
C SER A 110 6.19 22.69 25.23
N SER A 111 7.34 23.21 25.62
CA SER A 111 8.15 24.11 24.80
C SER A 111 8.90 23.41 23.66
N GLN A 112 8.70 22.12 23.52
CA GLN A 112 9.42 21.27 22.56
C GLN A 112 8.48 20.83 21.43
N GLY A 113 8.81 21.19 20.21
CA GLY A 113 8.15 20.75 18.98
C GLY A 113 8.91 19.66 18.26
N ILE A 114 8.38 19.25 17.10
CA ILE A 114 8.98 18.25 16.21
C ILE A 114 9.02 18.77 14.79
N ASP A 115 10.20 18.76 14.17
CA ASP A 115 10.37 18.94 12.73
C ASP A 115 10.46 17.54 12.07
N LEU A 116 9.64 17.30 11.06
CA LEU A 116 9.61 16.06 10.29
C LEU A 116 10.31 16.24 8.94
N ILE A 117 11.01 15.20 8.50
CA ILE A 117 11.56 15.07 7.15
C ILE A 117 11.02 13.78 6.55
N LEU A 118 10.38 13.86 5.38
CA LEU A 118 10.00 12.69 4.60
C LEU A 118 11.12 12.34 3.62
N HIS A 119 11.64 11.13 3.73
CA HIS A 119 12.56 10.55 2.75
C HIS A 119 11.76 9.65 1.80
N LYS A 120 11.49 10.20 0.60
CA LYS A 120 10.60 9.61 -0.40
C LYS A 120 11.35 8.67 -1.34
N TYR A 121 11.23 7.37 -1.09
CA TYR A 121 11.88 6.32 -1.87
C TYR A 121 10.93 5.51 -2.74
N LEU A 122 9.63 5.71 -2.57
CA LEU A 122 8.60 5.10 -3.39
C LEU A 122 8.07 6.10 -4.43
N PRO A 123 8.05 5.71 -5.73
CA PRO A 123 7.50 6.56 -6.78
C PRO A 123 6.00 6.79 -6.58
N LEU A 124 5.53 8.00 -6.89
CA LEU A 124 4.12 8.33 -6.83
C LEU A 124 3.35 7.60 -7.93
N LYS A 125 2.08 7.28 -7.66
CA LYS A 125 1.18 6.66 -8.66
C LYS A 125 1.73 5.36 -9.26
N SER A 126 2.51 4.62 -8.48
CA SER A 126 3.16 3.38 -8.92
C SER A 126 2.28 2.14 -8.73
N GLY A 127 1.30 2.18 -7.84
CA GLY A 127 0.57 1.00 -7.39
C GLY A 127 1.27 0.20 -6.29
N LEU A 128 2.35 0.74 -5.71
CA LEU A 128 3.14 0.10 -4.64
C LEU A 128 2.85 0.66 -3.24
N GLY A 129 1.66 1.22 -3.02
CA GLY A 129 1.25 1.76 -1.73
C GLY A 129 2.04 2.99 -1.26
N SER A 130 2.55 3.80 -2.21
CA SER A 130 3.47 4.90 -1.95
C SER A 130 2.93 5.96 -0.97
N SER A 131 1.65 6.33 -1.07
CA SER A 131 1.02 7.27 -0.14
C SER A 131 0.86 6.66 1.25
N SER A 132 0.34 5.43 1.30
CA SER A 132 0.11 4.68 2.54
C SER A 132 1.42 4.44 3.30
N ALA A 133 2.52 4.09 2.60
CA ALA A 133 3.83 3.95 3.23
C ALA A 133 4.30 5.25 3.89
N SER A 134 4.16 6.41 3.23
CA SER A 134 4.49 7.71 3.84
C SER A 134 3.65 8.00 5.09
N CYS A 135 2.33 7.71 5.04
CA CYS A 135 1.44 7.89 6.19
C CYS A 135 1.80 6.97 7.36
N VAL A 136 2.08 5.70 7.07
CA VAL A 136 2.48 4.70 8.07
C VAL A 136 3.83 5.06 8.70
N ALA A 137 4.82 5.46 7.89
CA ALA A 137 6.10 5.92 8.42
C ALA A 137 5.95 7.13 9.34
N ALA A 138 5.08 8.09 8.96
CA ALA A 138 4.77 9.26 9.79
C ALA A 138 4.09 8.85 11.11
N ALA A 139 3.07 7.99 11.05
CA ALA A 139 2.39 7.50 12.24
C ALA A 139 3.35 6.79 13.18
N LYS A 140 4.14 5.84 12.66
CA LYS A 140 5.14 5.10 13.43
C LYS A 140 6.16 6.04 14.07
N CYS A 141 6.72 7.00 13.32
CA CYS A 141 7.72 7.93 13.81
C CYS A 141 7.16 8.84 14.92
N MET A 142 5.95 9.36 14.74
CA MET A 142 5.28 10.20 15.74
C MET A 142 4.90 9.42 16.99
N LEU A 143 4.41 8.18 16.87
CA LEU A 143 4.11 7.33 18.02
C LEU A 143 5.36 6.97 18.82
N LEU A 144 6.49 6.73 18.13
CA LEU A 144 7.80 6.58 18.79
C LEU A 144 8.23 7.87 19.50
N ALA A 145 7.99 9.03 18.92
CA ALA A 145 8.35 10.31 19.52
C ALA A 145 7.61 10.58 20.84
N PHE A 146 6.41 10.04 21.01
CA PHE A 146 5.62 10.11 22.25
C PHE A 146 5.69 8.86 23.12
N ASP A 147 6.56 7.89 22.77
CA ASP A 147 6.66 6.58 23.49
C ASP A 147 5.34 5.80 23.54
N LEU A 148 4.49 5.97 22.52
CA LEU A 148 3.15 5.39 22.43
C LEU A 148 3.06 4.15 21.55
N ASP A 149 4.11 3.81 20.81
CA ASP A 149 4.08 2.77 19.80
C ASP A 149 3.66 1.38 20.33
N ASN A 150 4.03 1.07 21.55
CA ASN A 150 3.69 -0.21 22.20
C ASN A 150 2.49 -0.14 23.17
N SER A 151 1.95 1.05 23.40
CA SER A 151 0.86 1.26 24.37
C SER A 151 -0.50 1.45 23.70
N LEU A 152 -0.55 1.74 22.42
CA LEU A 152 -1.80 1.89 21.68
C LEU A 152 -2.29 0.55 21.12
N SER A 153 -3.61 0.42 21.01
CA SER A 153 -4.24 -0.70 20.31
C SER A 153 -3.94 -0.66 18.80
N ASP A 154 -4.12 -1.79 18.12
CA ASP A 154 -3.92 -1.86 16.67
C ASP A 154 -4.87 -0.92 15.92
N GLU A 155 -6.13 -0.82 16.38
CA GLU A 155 -7.13 0.10 15.82
C GLU A 155 -6.67 1.56 15.93
N ALA A 156 -6.13 1.97 17.07
CA ALA A 156 -5.65 3.34 17.27
C ALA A 156 -4.43 3.67 16.39
N ARG A 157 -3.55 2.68 16.15
CA ARG A 157 -2.42 2.82 15.23
C ARG A 157 -2.88 2.92 13.77
N VAL A 158 -3.88 2.14 13.38
CA VAL A 158 -4.53 2.23 12.06
C VAL A 158 -5.18 3.58 11.88
N ASP A 159 -5.99 4.04 12.85
CA ASP A 159 -6.64 5.35 12.82
C ASP A 159 -5.62 6.48 12.61
N ALA A 160 -4.50 6.44 13.32
CA ALA A 160 -3.43 7.42 13.16
C ALA A 160 -2.86 7.43 11.73
N ALA A 161 -2.51 6.27 11.18
CA ALA A 161 -1.94 6.17 9.84
C ALA A 161 -2.93 6.58 8.74
N MET A 162 -4.22 6.31 8.96
CA MET A 162 -5.28 6.62 7.99
C MET A 162 -5.56 8.11 7.84
N GLN A 163 -5.19 8.95 8.81
CA GLN A 163 -5.48 10.40 8.74
C GLN A 163 -4.91 11.08 7.49
N GLY A 164 -3.83 10.56 6.93
CA GLY A 164 -3.27 11.05 5.69
C GLY A 164 -4.03 10.64 4.43
N GLU A 165 -4.75 9.52 4.48
CA GLU A 165 -5.50 8.97 3.35
C GLU A 165 -6.99 9.31 3.37
N LEU A 166 -7.48 9.97 4.43
CA LEU A 166 -8.87 10.40 4.52
C LEU A 166 -9.22 11.38 3.42
N ARG A 167 -10.20 11.02 2.59
CA ARG A 167 -10.82 11.90 1.60
C ARG A 167 -12.33 11.81 1.75
N ASN A 168 -13.00 12.96 1.93
CA ASN A 168 -14.45 13.05 2.04
C ASN A 168 -15.07 12.11 3.10
N ASN A 169 -14.36 11.86 4.21
CA ASN A 169 -14.74 10.92 5.27
C ASN A 169 -14.85 9.44 4.83
N GLU A 170 -14.27 9.06 3.71
CA GLU A 170 -14.17 7.66 3.29
C GLU A 170 -12.76 7.13 3.61
N PHE A 171 -12.71 5.93 4.17
CA PHE A 171 -11.46 5.21 4.42
C PHE A 171 -10.99 4.58 3.12
N GLU A 172 -9.95 5.18 2.53
CA GLU A 172 -9.33 4.65 1.33
C GLU A 172 -8.03 3.89 1.68
N HIS A 173 -7.80 2.76 0.98
CA HIS A 173 -6.50 2.06 0.98
C HIS A 173 -6.07 1.33 2.26
N LEU A 174 -7.02 0.79 3.05
CA LEU A 174 -6.69 -0.10 4.18
C LEU A 174 -5.90 -1.33 3.73
N ASP A 175 -6.12 -1.81 2.52
CA ASP A 175 -5.39 -2.91 1.89
C ASP A 175 -3.89 -2.62 1.68
N ASN A 176 -3.49 -1.36 1.77
CA ASN A 176 -2.10 -0.92 1.77
C ASN A 176 -1.62 -0.50 3.17
N ILE A 177 -2.45 0.18 3.96
CA ILE A 177 -2.12 0.65 5.32
C ILE A 177 -1.82 -0.52 6.25
N LEU A 178 -2.75 -1.50 6.34
CA LEU A 178 -2.62 -2.62 7.27
C LEU A 178 -1.34 -3.44 7.06
N PRO A 179 -1.02 -3.92 5.84
CA PRO A 179 0.21 -4.66 5.65
C PRO A 179 1.46 -3.78 5.83
N SER A 180 1.44 -2.51 5.44
CA SER A 180 2.57 -1.61 5.65
C SER A 180 2.81 -1.34 7.15
N LEU A 181 1.75 -1.29 7.95
CA LEU A 181 1.84 -1.03 9.39
C LEU A 181 2.26 -2.27 10.19
N PHE A 182 1.65 -3.42 9.92
CA PHE A 182 1.78 -4.63 10.75
C PHE A 182 2.53 -5.79 10.09
N GLY A 183 2.88 -5.68 8.81
CA GLY A 183 3.45 -6.79 8.05
C GLY A 183 2.44 -7.88 7.68
N GLY A 184 2.86 -8.83 6.85
CA GLY A 184 2.06 -9.98 6.45
C GLY A 184 1.00 -9.70 5.41
N VAL A 185 0.02 -10.59 5.35
CA VAL A 185 -1.15 -10.52 4.46
C VAL A 185 -2.38 -10.17 5.29
N TRP A 186 -3.16 -9.20 4.84
CA TRP A 186 -4.35 -8.73 5.57
C TRP A 186 -5.59 -8.77 4.68
N SER A 187 -6.72 -9.08 5.29
CA SER A 187 -8.06 -8.93 4.71
C SER A 187 -8.87 -7.93 5.51
N ILE A 188 -9.74 -7.19 4.81
CA ILE A 188 -10.57 -6.12 5.34
C ILE A 188 -12.03 -6.55 5.23
N GLY A 189 -12.73 -6.54 6.35
CA GLY A 189 -14.19 -6.68 6.44
C GLY A 189 -14.87 -5.32 6.59
N GLU A 190 -16.18 -5.31 6.72
CA GLU A 190 -16.94 -4.06 6.92
C GLU A 190 -16.64 -3.38 8.25
N GLU A 191 -16.45 -4.15 9.32
CA GLU A 191 -16.25 -3.63 10.67
C GLU A 191 -14.90 -4.02 11.30
N ASN A 192 -14.11 -4.86 10.64
CA ASN A 192 -12.86 -5.39 11.18
C ASN A 192 -11.86 -5.74 10.10
N PHE A 193 -10.63 -6.01 10.53
CA PHE A 193 -9.57 -6.49 9.66
C PHE A 193 -8.89 -7.71 10.29
N HIS A 194 -8.41 -8.62 9.45
CA HIS A 194 -7.83 -9.89 9.88
C HIS A 194 -6.52 -10.17 9.17
N ARG A 195 -5.52 -10.61 9.94
CA ARG A 195 -4.28 -11.12 9.36
C ARG A 195 -4.53 -12.52 8.81
N ILE A 196 -4.25 -12.70 7.52
CA ILE A 196 -4.28 -14.02 6.87
C ILE A 196 -2.94 -14.70 7.16
N ARG A 197 -2.99 -15.88 7.75
CA ARG A 197 -1.79 -16.69 7.90
C ARG A 197 -1.25 -17.05 6.53
N SER A 198 0.05 -16.83 6.32
CA SER A 198 0.72 -17.23 5.08
C SER A 198 2.13 -17.71 5.38
N GLN A 199 2.67 -18.56 4.52
CA GLN A 199 4.09 -18.81 4.48
C GLN A 199 4.77 -17.75 3.61
N ASP A 200 6.09 -17.58 3.77
CA ASP A 200 6.86 -16.63 2.95
C ASP A 200 6.84 -17.07 1.47
N PHE A 201 6.73 -16.10 0.58
CA PHE A 201 6.80 -16.31 -0.86
C PHE A 201 7.62 -15.20 -1.54
N THR A 202 8.24 -15.56 -2.66
CA THR A 202 9.07 -14.62 -3.41
C THR A 202 8.26 -13.90 -4.47
N VAL A 203 8.43 -12.59 -4.50
CA VAL A 203 7.74 -11.67 -5.42
C VAL A 203 8.75 -10.91 -6.26
N VAL A 204 8.46 -10.73 -7.54
CA VAL A 204 9.14 -9.75 -8.39
C VAL A 204 8.13 -8.70 -8.80
N ALA A 205 8.36 -7.46 -8.42
CA ALA A 205 7.54 -6.33 -8.89
C ALA A 205 8.25 -5.61 -10.03
N PHE A 206 7.50 -5.22 -11.04
CA PHE A 206 7.96 -4.43 -12.20
C PHE A 206 7.13 -3.16 -12.31
N LEU A 207 7.77 -2.03 -12.54
CA LEU A 207 7.14 -0.73 -12.77
C LEU A 207 7.70 -0.11 -14.05
N ASP A 208 6.84 0.15 -15.02
CA ASP A 208 7.16 1.01 -16.16
C ASP A 208 6.87 2.47 -15.75
N GLU A 209 7.94 3.27 -15.58
CA GLU A 209 7.79 4.65 -15.12
C GLU A 209 7.20 5.60 -16.16
N THR A 210 7.08 5.18 -17.41
CA THR A 210 6.66 6.05 -18.52
C THR A 210 5.17 6.37 -18.54
N ASP A 211 4.35 5.57 -17.85
CA ASP A 211 2.88 5.75 -17.91
C ASP A 211 2.23 5.51 -16.53
N ARG A 212 2.52 6.41 -15.59
CA ARG A 212 1.91 6.38 -14.25
C ARG A 212 0.69 7.31 -14.20
N ARG A 213 -0.46 6.74 -13.83
CA ARG A 213 -1.73 7.48 -13.67
C ARG A 213 -2.16 7.52 -12.20
N SER A 214 -2.91 8.57 -11.83
CA SER A 214 -3.41 8.67 -10.46
C SER A 214 -4.41 7.54 -10.15
N THR A 215 -4.43 7.11 -8.89
CA THR A 215 -5.40 6.12 -8.38
C THR A 215 -6.84 6.54 -8.66
N HIS A 216 -7.15 7.84 -8.56
CA HIS A 216 -8.47 8.38 -8.88
C HIS A 216 -8.87 8.08 -10.34
N ILE A 217 -7.99 8.31 -11.32
CA ILE A 217 -8.26 7.98 -12.73
C ILE A 217 -8.50 6.47 -12.90
N GLN A 218 -7.69 5.64 -12.26
CA GLN A 218 -7.85 4.19 -12.33
C GLN A 218 -9.17 3.70 -11.73
N ARG A 219 -9.64 4.32 -10.62
CA ARG A 219 -10.95 4.04 -10.03
C ARG A 219 -12.10 4.48 -10.94
N MET A 220 -11.97 5.64 -11.60
CA MET A 220 -12.98 6.09 -12.57
C MET A 220 -13.15 5.07 -13.70
N LEU A 221 -12.06 4.49 -14.23
CA LEU A 221 -12.14 3.46 -15.27
C LEU A 221 -12.92 2.23 -14.83
N VAL A 222 -12.77 1.80 -13.57
CA VAL A 222 -13.58 0.69 -13.02
C VAL A 222 -15.04 1.09 -12.92
N LYS A 223 -15.35 2.28 -12.39
CA LYS A 223 -16.74 2.79 -12.31
C LYS A 223 -17.38 2.90 -13.71
N ASP A 224 -16.64 3.40 -14.70
CA ASP A 224 -17.16 3.53 -16.07
C ASP A 224 -17.37 2.16 -16.72
N HIS A 225 -16.50 1.20 -16.47
CA HIS A 225 -16.69 -0.17 -16.94
C HIS A 225 -17.93 -0.81 -16.34
N LEU A 226 -18.16 -0.65 -15.02
CA LEU A 226 -19.38 -1.11 -14.35
C LEU A 226 -20.64 -0.44 -14.90
N LYS A 227 -20.62 0.89 -15.12
CA LYS A 227 -21.73 1.60 -15.74
C LYS A 227 -22.04 1.05 -17.13
N GLN A 228 -21.03 0.83 -17.97
CA GLN A 228 -21.21 0.25 -19.31
C GLN A 228 -21.85 -1.14 -19.26
N LEU A 229 -21.51 -1.95 -18.25
CA LEU A 229 -22.14 -3.25 -18.04
C LEU A 229 -23.64 -3.11 -17.67
N ILE A 230 -23.97 -2.18 -16.76
CA ILE A 230 -25.32 -1.94 -16.26
C ILE A 230 -26.20 -1.28 -17.33
N ASP A 231 -25.67 -0.29 -18.05
CA ASP A 231 -26.38 0.47 -19.09
C ASP A 231 -26.54 -0.31 -20.42
N SER A 232 -25.95 -1.51 -20.48
CA SER A 232 -26.15 -2.37 -21.65
C SER A 232 -27.64 -2.68 -21.81
N LYS A 233 -28.17 -2.54 -23.03
CA LYS A 233 -29.60 -2.82 -23.37
C LYS A 233 -30.05 -4.25 -23.02
N ASN A 234 -29.15 -5.09 -22.53
CA ASN A 234 -29.42 -6.46 -22.11
C ASN A 234 -29.12 -6.60 -20.60
N THR A 235 -30.06 -6.18 -19.79
CA THR A 235 -30.01 -6.21 -18.31
C THR A 235 -29.76 -7.62 -17.78
N ASP A 236 -30.31 -8.66 -18.39
CA ASP A 236 -30.12 -10.03 -17.94
C ASP A 236 -28.67 -10.47 -18.10
N ASN A 237 -28.02 -10.11 -19.19
CA ASN A 237 -26.61 -10.39 -19.41
C ASN A 237 -25.71 -9.63 -18.43
N ALA A 238 -26.06 -8.39 -18.05
CA ALA A 238 -25.32 -7.62 -17.05
C ALA A 238 -25.43 -8.27 -15.66
N ILE A 239 -26.64 -8.70 -15.28
CA ILE A 239 -26.87 -9.41 -14.00
C ILE A 239 -26.09 -10.71 -13.96
N GLU A 240 -26.16 -11.53 -15.02
CA GLU A 240 -25.40 -12.79 -15.09
C GLU A 240 -23.88 -12.58 -14.99
N LYS A 241 -23.34 -11.55 -15.64
CA LYS A 241 -21.93 -11.17 -15.50
C LYS A 241 -21.58 -10.79 -14.07
N LEU A 242 -22.35 -9.91 -13.42
CA LEU A 242 -22.12 -9.51 -12.05
C LEU A 242 -22.20 -10.69 -11.07
N LEU A 243 -23.17 -11.57 -11.23
CA LEU A 243 -23.26 -12.82 -10.48
C LEU A 243 -22.09 -13.75 -10.77
N GLY A 244 -21.60 -13.79 -12.00
CA GLY A 244 -20.39 -14.50 -12.40
C GLY A 244 -19.16 -13.98 -11.67
N TYR A 245 -18.96 -12.67 -11.62
CA TYR A 245 -17.89 -12.04 -10.85
C TYR A 245 -17.99 -12.35 -9.36
N HIS A 246 -19.19 -12.23 -8.78
CA HIS A 246 -19.39 -12.54 -7.37
C HIS A 246 -19.04 -14.00 -7.05
N ARG A 247 -19.53 -14.96 -7.85
CA ARG A 247 -19.19 -16.40 -7.68
C ARG A 247 -17.69 -16.65 -7.82
N PHE A 248 -17.03 -16.03 -8.81
CA PHE A 248 -15.60 -16.13 -9.04
C PHE A 248 -14.81 -15.59 -7.84
N ILE A 249 -15.10 -14.35 -7.41
CA ILE A 249 -14.42 -13.72 -6.28
C ILE A 249 -14.60 -14.55 -5.01
N SER A 250 -15.82 -14.95 -4.68
CA SER A 250 -16.09 -15.72 -3.46
C SER A 250 -15.35 -17.06 -3.45
N HIS A 251 -15.39 -17.81 -4.56
CA HIS A 251 -14.72 -19.10 -4.66
C HIS A 251 -13.19 -18.97 -4.64
N SER A 252 -12.66 -18.07 -5.46
CA SER A 252 -11.20 -17.86 -5.57
C SER A 252 -10.60 -17.31 -4.28
N SER A 253 -11.34 -16.47 -3.54
CA SER A 253 -10.90 -15.95 -2.25
C SER A 253 -10.75 -17.05 -1.21
N MET A 254 -11.71 -17.98 -1.12
CA MET A 254 -11.63 -19.11 -0.21
C MET A 254 -10.44 -20.03 -0.55
N LEU A 255 -10.23 -20.29 -1.83
CA LEU A 255 -9.09 -21.11 -2.28
C LEU A 255 -7.75 -20.41 -2.03
N LEU A 256 -7.68 -19.08 -2.24
CA LEU A 256 -6.46 -18.30 -2.01
C LEU A 256 -6.08 -18.29 -0.52
N ILE A 257 -7.04 -18.09 0.38
CA ILE A 257 -6.80 -18.17 1.84
C ILE A 257 -6.31 -19.57 2.22
N LYS A 258 -6.92 -20.62 1.68
CA LYS A 258 -6.48 -22.00 1.92
C LYS A 258 -5.05 -22.22 1.43
N ALA A 259 -4.74 -21.85 0.19
CA ALA A 259 -3.42 -22.02 -0.39
C ALA A 259 -2.32 -21.24 0.38
N LEU A 260 -2.61 -20.02 0.82
CA LEU A 260 -1.71 -19.23 1.68
C LEU A 260 -1.42 -19.93 3.01
N ASN A 261 -2.46 -20.45 3.68
CA ASN A 261 -2.32 -21.17 4.95
C ASN A 261 -1.51 -22.46 4.81
N GLU A 262 -1.69 -23.18 3.70
CA GLU A 262 -1.01 -24.46 3.41
C GLU A 262 0.40 -24.27 2.82
N GLY A 263 0.75 -23.04 2.39
CA GLY A 263 2.02 -22.75 1.72
C GLY A 263 2.08 -23.25 0.30
N ASP A 264 0.94 -23.49 -0.34
CA ASP A 264 0.87 -23.87 -1.76
C ASP A 264 1.00 -22.60 -2.64
N ILE A 265 2.24 -22.14 -2.76
CA ILE A 265 2.57 -20.88 -3.44
C ILE A 265 2.29 -20.94 -4.94
N LYS A 266 2.34 -22.12 -5.53
CA LYS A 266 1.96 -22.31 -6.93
C LYS A 266 0.47 -22.02 -7.13
N THR A 267 -0.39 -22.62 -6.31
CA THR A 267 -1.84 -22.33 -6.34
C THR A 267 -2.13 -20.87 -6.01
N VAL A 268 -1.40 -20.24 -5.08
CA VAL A 268 -1.49 -18.80 -4.83
C VAL A 268 -1.24 -18.02 -6.12
N GLY A 269 -0.16 -18.31 -6.84
CA GLY A 269 0.16 -17.64 -8.10
C GLY A 269 -0.92 -17.84 -9.17
N GLU A 270 -1.39 -19.06 -9.36
CA GLU A 270 -2.45 -19.38 -10.32
C GLU A 270 -3.74 -18.61 -10.04
N LEU A 271 -4.17 -18.55 -8.79
CA LEU A 271 -5.37 -17.81 -8.37
C LEU A 271 -5.22 -16.29 -8.53
N VAL A 272 -4.03 -15.76 -8.24
CA VAL A 272 -3.71 -14.34 -8.44
C VAL A 272 -3.75 -13.96 -9.92
N SER A 273 -3.32 -14.86 -10.80
CA SER A 273 -3.31 -14.67 -12.25
C SER A 273 -4.65 -14.86 -12.93
N ALA A 274 -5.63 -15.46 -12.27
CA ALA A 274 -6.88 -15.82 -12.88
C ALA A 274 -7.61 -14.59 -13.47
N GLU A 275 -7.71 -14.55 -14.79
CA GLU A 275 -8.27 -13.42 -15.53
C GLU A 275 -9.78 -13.49 -15.69
N HIS A 276 -10.32 -14.71 -15.72
CA HIS A 276 -11.72 -14.94 -15.99
C HIS A 276 -12.59 -14.44 -14.83
N GLY A 277 -13.30 -13.36 -15.08
CA GLY A 277 -14.17 -12.73 -14.10
C GLY A 277 -13.48 -11.70 -13.19
N ASN A 278 -12.23 -11.34 -13.45
CA ASN A 278 -11.58 -10.25 -12.76
C ASN A 278 -11.94 -8.91 -13.38
N LEU A 279 -12.96 -8.26 -12.84
CA LEU A 279 -13.48 -6.97 -13.27
C LEU A 279 -12.39 -5.89 -13.36
N LEU A 280 -11.45 -5.91 -12.42
CA LEU A 280 -10.32 -5.00 -12.39
C LEU A 280 -9.40 -5.13 -13.60
N PHE A 281 -9.05 -6.36 -13.93
CA PHE A 281 -8.18 -6.62 -15.07
C PHE A 281 -8.83 -6.12 -16.36
N GLU A 282 -10.11 -6.46 -16.58
CA GLU A 282 -10.86 -6.00 -17.75
C GLU A 282 -10.94 -4.47 -17.83
N ALA A 283 -11.24 -3.81 -16.70
CA ALA A 283 -11.36 -2.36 -16.64
C ALA A 283 -10.01 -1.65 -16.88
N ARG A 284 -8.90 -2.21 -16.37
CA ARG A 284 -7.58 -1.59 -16.40
C ARG A 284 -6.70 -1.99 -17.59
N GLN A 285 -7.03 -3.08 -18.27
CA GLN A 285 -6.27 -3.55 -19.43
C GLN A 285 -6.04 -2.46 -20.49
N LYS A 286 -7.03 -1.57 -20.66
CA LYS A 286 -6.95 -0.44 -21.61
C LYS A 286 -6.09 0.72 -21.08
N SER A 287 -5.87 0.81 -19.78
CA SER A 287 -5.19 1.94 -19.14
C SER A 287 -3.72 1.69 -18.85
N ILE A 288 -3.29 0.43 -18.83
CA ILE A 288 -1.88 0.05 -18.63
C ILE A 288 -1.35 -0.48 -19.95
N PRO A 289 -0.51 0.31 -20.63
CA PRO A 289 0.01 -0.09 -21.94
C PRO A 289 0.74 -1.42 -21.88
N ARG A 290 0.48 -2.27 -22.89
CA ARG A 290 1.13 -3.58 -23.03
C ARG A 290 0.95 -4.54 -21.84
N LEU A 291 -0.01 -4.29 -20.94
CA LEU A 291 -0.25 -5.15 -19.77
C LEU A 291 -0.32 -6.64 -20.16
N GLY A 292 -1.09 -6.97 -21.20
CA GLY A 292 -1.20 -8.35 -21.69
C GLY A 292 0.13 -8.95 -22.15
N LEU A 293 0.95 -8.17 -22.88
CA LEU A 293 2.27 -8.62 -23.35
C LEU A 293 3.25 -8.83 -22.19
N ILE A 294 3.27 -7.89 -21.22
CA ILE A 294 4.14 -8.01 -20.04
C ILE A 294 3.73 -9.24 -19.24
N LYS A 295 2.42 -9.39 -18.96
CA LYS A 295 1.87 -10.55 -18.24
C LYS A 295 2.21 -11.85 -18.94
N GLN A 296 1.96 -11.95 -20.25
CA GLN A 296 2.32 -13.14 -21.05
C GLN A 296 3.81 -13.46 -20.93
N THR A 297 4.67 -12.44 -21.06
CA THR A 297 6.12 -12.65 -20.95
C THR A 297 6.53 -13.12 -19.56
N ILE A 298 5.94 -12.58 -18.50
CA ILE A 298 6.19 -13.02 -17.13
C ILE A 298 5.83 -14.50 -16.96
N MET A 299 4.66 -14.91 -17.44
CA MET A 299 4.20 -16.30 -17.35
C MET A 299 5.06 -17.26 -18.20
N GLU A 300 5.46 -16.87 -19.41
CA GLU A 300 6.36 -17.65 -20.26
C GLU A 300 7.76 -17.86 -19.65
N ASN A 301 8.16 -17.00 -18.71
CA ASN A 301 9.43 -17.09 -17.99
C ASN A 301 9.32 -17.74 -16.60
N GLY A 302 8.27 -18.52 -16.36
CA GLY A 302 8.17 -19.46 -15.25
C GLY A 302 7.64 -18.87 -13.95
N ALA A 303 6.99 -17.71 -13.97
CA ALA A 303 6.23 -17.25 -12.82
C ALA A 303 5.03 -18.17 -12.56
N TYR A 304 4.71 -18.41 -11.29
CA TYR A 304 3.49 -19.12 -10.89
C TYR A 304 2.23 -18.29 -11.18
N GLY A 305 2.36 -16.98 -11.16
CA GLY A 305 1.30 -16.07 -11.48
C GLY A 305 1.75 -14.61 -11.42
N CYS A 306 0.93 -13.72 -12.01
CA CYS A 306 1.18 -12.30 -11.93
C CYS A 306 -0.12 -11.49 -12.02
N ALA A 307 -0.13 -10.33 -11.35
CA ALA A 307 -1.25 -9.41 -11.37
C ALA A 307 -0.79 -7.94 -11.24
N ILE A 308 -1.74 -7.03 -11.41
CA ILE A 308 -1.55 -5.61 -11.17
C ILE A 308 -1.43 -5.39 -9.65
N SER A 309 -0.47 -4.58 -9.24
CA SER A 309 -0.33 -4.14 -7.85
C SER A 309 -1.18 -2.90 -7.60
N GLY A 310 -2.09 -2.94 -6.65
CA GLY A 310 -2.95 -1.83 -6.30
C GLY A 310 -3.71 -1.25 -7.51
N SER A 311 -3.54 0.05 -7.75
CA SER A 311 -4.10 0.72 -8.94
C SER A 311 -3.24 0.55 -10.20
N GLY A 312 -2.07 -0.06 -10.10
CA GLY A 312 -1.08 -0.11 -11.18
C GLY A 312 -0.33 1.24 -11.35
N PRO A 313 0.56 1.35 -12.34
CA PRO A 313 0.88 0.37 -13.38
C PRO A 313 1.83 -0.75 -12.94
N ALA A 314 2.33 -0.77 -11.70
CA ALA A 314 3.17 -1.86 -11.24
C ALA A 314 2.44 -3.20 -11.38
N ILE A 315 3.20 -4.21 -11.79
CA ILE A 315 2.79 -5.60 -11.90
C ILE A 315 3.68 -6.39 -10.95
N PHE A 316 3.11 -7.30 -10.17
CA PHE A 316 3.89 -8.25 -9.38
C PHE A 316 3.73 -9.65 -9.92
N ALA A 317 4.78 -10.45 -9.76
CA ALA A 317 4.82 -11.87 -10.11
C ALA A 317 5.24 -12.69 -8.90
N ILE A 318 4.64 -13.85 -8.73
CA ILE A 318 5.00 -14.84 -7.70
C ILE A 318 5.87 -15.91 -8.35
N THR A 319 7.00 -16.25 -7.71
CA THR A 319 8.01 -17.16 -8.27
C THR A 319 8.43 -18.25 -7.29
N ASP A 320 9.07 -19.29 -7.83
CA ASP A 320 9.66 -20.37 -7.05
C ASP A 320 11.01 -19.95 -6.45
N GLY A 321 10.94 -19.07 -5.46
CA GLY A 321 12.10 -18.58 -4.73
C GLY A 321 12.97 -17.56 -5.47
N LYS A 322 14.10 -17.21 -4.84
CA LYS A 322 14.94 -16.09 -5.26
C LYS A 322 15.66 -16.28 -6.60
N ASP A 323 16.07 -17.52 -6.93
CA ASP A 323 16.82 -17.78 -8.17
C ASP A 323 15.89 -17.69 -9.39
N ALA A 324 14.67 -18.23 -9.28
CA ALA A 324 13.63 -18.05 -10.28
C ALA A 324 13.27 -16.56 -10.45
N ALA A 325 13.18 -15.82 -9.35
CA ALA A 325 12.94 -14.38 -9.36
C ALA A 325 14.02 -13.58 -10.11
N LYS A 326 15.29 -13.90 -9.87
CA LYS A 326 16.42 -13.27 -10.58
C LYS A 326 16.38 -13.58 -12.08
N SER A 327 16.17 -14.85 -12.44
CA SER A 327 16.06 -15.27 -13.83
C SER A 327 14.92 -14.58 -14.55
N LEU A 328 13.75 -14.50 -13.89
CA LEU A 328 12.58 -13.79 -14.42
C LEU A 328 12.90 -12.31 -14.64
N ARG A 329 13.46 -11.62 -13.62
CA ARG A 329 13.87 -10.23 -13.71
C ARG A 329 14.79 -9.98 -14.90
N ASP A 330 15.86 -10.79 -15.05
CA ASP A 330 16.85 -10.61 -16.12
C ASP A 330 16.23 -10.78 -17.51
N ASN A 331 15.35 -11.75 -17.69
CA ASN A 331 14.65 -11.98 -18.94
C ASN A 331 13.68 -10.85 -19.29
N ILE A 332 12.92 -10.34 -18.29
CA ILE A 332 11.99 -9.21 -18.49
C ILE A 332 12.75 -7.93 -18.80
N VAL A 333 13.78 -7.59 -18.04
CA VAL A 333 14.61 -6.39 -18.26
C VAL A 333 15.27 -6.44 -19.63
N LYS A 334 15.76 -7.59 -20.06
CA LYS A 334 16.36 -7.79 -21.41
C LYS A 334 15.32 -7.62 -22.52
N LYS A 335 14.13 -8.22 -22.37
CA LYS A 335 13.08 -8.15 -23.39
C LYS A 335 12.50 -6.75 -23.56
N PHE A 336 12.46 -5.96 -22.50
CA PHE A 336 11.95 -4.58 -22.48
C PHE A 336 13.08 -3.56 -22.24
N SER A 337 14.28 -3.81 -22.77
CA SER A 337 15.48 -2.98 -22.54
C SER A 337 15.36 -1.55 -23.07
N GLU A 338 14.44 -1.28 -23.99
CA GLU A 338 14.12 0.06 -24.48
C GLU A 338 13.29 0.91 -23.49
N ARG A 339 12.87 0.30 -22.36
CA ARG A 339 12.05 0.96 -21.36
C ARG A 339 12.81 1.16 -20.05
N ASN A 340 12.45 2.22 -19.33
CA ASN A 340 12.95 2.43 -17.98
C ASN A 340 12.14 1.58 -16.99
N LEU A 341 12.39 0.25 -16.99
CA LEU A 341 11.77 -0.66 -16.06
C LEU A 341 12.48 -0.60 -14.71
N LYS A 342 11.75 -0.20 -13.70
CA LYS A 342 12.13 -0.44 -12.30
C LYS A 342 11.68 -1.83 -11.88
N TRP A 343 12.46 -2.45 -11.01
CA TRP A 343 12.16 -3.77 -10.49
C TRP A 343 12.53 -3.89 -9.00
N LEU A 344 11.84 -4.77 -8.31
CA LEU A 344 12.09 -5.17 -6.94
C LEU A 344 11.96 -6.69 -6.84
N ILE A 345 12.98 -7.37 -6.31
CA ILE A 345 12.87 -8.75 -5.83
C ILE A 345 12.67 -8.69 -4.33
N SER A 346 11.57 -9.27 -3.86
CA SER A 346 11.16 -9.21 -2.47
C SER A 346 10.60 -10.55 -1.99
N SER A 347 10.47 -10.65 -0.69
CA SER A 347 9.59 -11.62 -0.04
C SER A 347 8.58 -10.88 0.84
N LEU A 348 7.65 -11.63 1.42
CA LEU A 348 6.68 -11.09 2.35
C LEU A 348 7.38 -10.45 3.56
N ASN A 349 7.06 -9.20 3.85
CA ASN A 349 7.52 -8.54 5.07
C ASN A 349 6.55 -8.85 6.22
N GLU A 350 7.00 -9.63 7.19
CA GLU A 350 6.18 -10.06 8.32
C GLU A 350 6.13 -9.03 9.46
N SER A 351 7.03 -8.05 9.46
CA SER A 351 7.18 -7.07 10.55
C SER A 351 6.42 -5.76 10.32
N GLY A 352 6.22 -5.37 9.05
CA GLY A 352 5.64 -4.07 8.71
C GLY A 352 6.58 -2.90 9.01
N SER A 353 6.01 -1.81 9.52
CA SER A 353 6.76 -0.60 9.87
C SER A 353 7.64 -0.81 11.09
N GLU A 354 8.85 -0.25 11.05
CA GLU A 354 9.86 -0.42 12.09
C GLU A 354 10.61 0.87 12.41
N ALA A 355 11.10 0.96 13.66
CA ALA A 355 12.10 1.96 14.02
C ALA A 355 13.45 1.56 13.46
N ILE A 356 14.15 2.49 12.82
CA ILE A 356 15.50 2.26 12.30
C ILE A 356 16.52 3.16 13.00
N GLN A 357 17.79 2.73 13.08
CA GLN A 357 18.83 3.48 13.79
C GLN A 357 19.32 4.69 12.99
N ASN A 358 19.53 4.50 11.70
CA ASN A 358 19.85 5.56 10.74
C ASN A 358 19.55 5.10 9.31
N ILE A 359 19.48 6.06 8.41
CA ILE A 359 19.12 5.86 7.01
C ILE A 359 20.22 5.13 6.24
N ASP A 360 21.48 5.48 6.43
CA ASP A 360 22.60 4.94 5.66
C ASP A 360 22.76 3.43 5.87
N ASN A 361 22.66 2.98 7.12
CA ASN A 361 22.69 1.55 7.44
C ASN A 361 21.53 0.79 6.81
N TRP A 362 20.36 1.41 6.82
CA TRP A 362 19.17 0.79 6.22
C TRP A 362 19.36 0.64 4.70
N PHE A 363 19.89 1.65 4.02
CA PHE A 363 20.21 1.60 2.59
C PHE A 363 21.19 0.50 2.24
N GLN A 364 22.34 0.44 2.94
CA GLN A 364 23.37 -0.56 2.68
C GLN A 364 22.84 -2.00 2.75
N GLN A 365 21.83 -2.25 3.60
CA GLN A 365 21.24 -3.58 3.76
C GLN A 365 20.19 -3.93 2.69
N ASN A 366 19.65 -2.94 1.99
CA ASN A 366 18.44 -3.13 1.16
C ASN A 366 18.65 -2.82 -0.34
N CYS A 367 19.69 -2.08 -0.72
CA CYS A 367 19.87 -1.56 -2.09
C CYS A 367 20.10 -2.62 -3.19
N GLU A 368 20.51 -3.84 -2.84
CA GLU A 368 20.80 -4.90 -3.82
C GLU A 368 19.55 -5.56 -4.43
N ASN A 369 18.38 -5.36 -3.83
CA ASN A 369 17.17 -6.10 -4.17
C ASN A 369 16.27 -5.37 -5.17
N HIS A 370 16.65 -4.17 -5.62
CA HIS A 370 15.86 -3.34 -6.54
C HIS A 370 16.74 -2.33 -7.29
N ASN A 371 16.13 -1.64 -8.27
CA ASN A 371 16.78 -0.54 -9.02
C ASN A 371 15.95 0.77 -8.97
N PHE A 372 15.22 1.01 -7.89
CA PHE A 372 14.36 2.20 -7.77
C PHE A 372 15.13 3.49 -7.51
N TRP A 373 16.33 3.42 -7.00
CA TRP A 373 17.20 4.57 -6.78
C TRP A 373 18.68 4.29 -7.12
#